data_243d81389bddb574038bc2be1e711911
#
_entry.id   243d81389bddb574038bc2be1e711911
#
_cell.length_a   1.000
_cell.length_b   1.000
_cell.length_c   1.000
_cell.angle_alpha   90.00
_cell.angle_beta   90.00
_cell.angle_gamma   90.00
#
_symmetry.space_group_name_H-M   'P 1'
#
loop_
_entity.id
_entity.type
_entity.pdbx_description
1 polymer ?
#
loop_
_entity_poly.entity_id
_entity_poly.type
_entity_poly.pdbx_seq_one_letter_code
_entity_poly.pdbx_strand_id
1 'polypeptide(L)'
;LRSGHLQTWITGLYRPVAQLPTPRIHRIPIGEYGAMLIHENVPESLASDAPSVLLLHGLGSSHAGTYMTNIASGLLARGCRVFRADLPGAGPSSQTTHLPPHGACFDLVRICLNTLSHTQGIRSWRAAGISLGGNVLLKMLARHAIDPTKYPFDFEVDYALSVAPPIDMKECCENVERGIKRLYTHYFIRILKMQARQQASIWPQWREVLRNADYRTIRRFDETITAPLAGFPSADAYYQFGSSIDDLKNIDVPTTILIDEHDPIVPAHIFDRAVFSATTRLVRTQHGGHVGYLHRLPISDGKAGGRWQRWADNTIAAELAKPNWSQRSG
;
A
#
# COMPACT_ATOMS: atom_id res chain seq x y z
N LEU A 1 -8.46 -20.10 -11.62
CA LEU A 1 -7.44 -20.47 -10.62
C LEU A 1 -8.08 -20.41 -9.23
N ARG A 2 -8.29 -21.58 -8.58
CA ARG A 2 -8.98 -21.66 -7.27
C ARG A 2 -8.00 -21.64 -6.07
N SER A 3 -6.68 -21.74 -6.29
CA SER A 3 -5.68 -21.72 -5.22
C SER A 3 -5.14 -20.31 -5.00
N GLY A 4 -5.23 -19.77 -3.77
CA GLY A 4 -4.67 -18.46 -3.40
C GLY A 4 -3.16 -18.41 -3.59
N HIS A 5 -2.44 -19.51 -3.30
CA HIS A 5 -1.01 -19.62 -3.58
C HIS A 5 -0.69 -19.48 -5.07
N LEU A 6 -1.44 -20.18 -5.92
CA LEU A 6 -1.23 -20.13 -7.37
C LEU A 6 -1.55 -18.75 -7.95
N GLN A 7 -2.62 -18.11 -7.48
CA GLN A 7 -2.96 -16.73 -7.82
C GLN A 7 -1.82 -15.78 -7.48
N THR A 8 -1.30 -15.87 -6.25
CA THR A 8 -0.21 -15.02 -5.75
C THR A 8 1.08 -15.20 -6.58
N TRP A 9 1.46 -16.45 -6.90
CA TRP A 9 2.68 -16.73 -7.67
C TRP A 9 2.56 -16.33 -9.14
N ILE A 10 1.45 -16.67 -9.81
CA ILE A 10 1.26 -16.36 -11.24
C ILE A 10 1.19 -14.85 -11.46
N THR A 11 0.55 -14.09 -10.58
CA THR A 11 0.54 -12.63 -10.70
C THR A 11 1.90 -11.99 -10.47
N GLY A 12 2.76 -12.63 -9.68
CA GLY A 12 4.16 -12.24 -9.55
C GLY A 12 4.95 -12.42 -10.86
N LEU A 13 4.56 -13.39 -11.70
CA LEU A 13 5.18 -13.67 -13.00
C LEU A 13 4.50 -12.93 -14.16
N TYR A 14 3.17 -12.82 -14.15
CA TYR A 14 2.40 -12.11 -15.17
C TYR A 14 2.41 -10.61 -14.88
N ARG A 15 3.33 -9.88 -15.53
CA ARG A 15 3.60 -8.46 -15.30
C ARG A 15 3.34 -7.60 -16.55
N PRO A 16 2.11 -7.52 -17.06
CA PRO A 16 1.81 -6.51 -18.08
C PRO A 16 1.93 -5.14 -17.43
N VAL A 17 2.93 -4.38 -17.80
CA VAL A 17 3.18 -3.03 -17.27
C VAL A 17 2.55 -2.03 -18.23
N ALA A 18 1.62 -1.22 -17.71
CA ALA A 18 1.08 -0.11 -18.46
C ALA A 18 2.15 0.97 -18.67
N GLN A 19 2.23 1.51 -19.86
CA GLN A 19 3.04 2.70 -20.13
C GLN A 19 2.29 3.92 -19.59
N LEU A 20 2.98 4.73 -18.80
CA LEU A 20 2.48 5.98 -18.26
C LEU A 20 3.27 7.15 -18.84
N PRO A 21 2.67 8.33 -18.97
CA PRO A 21 3.41 9.55 -19.23
C PRO A 21 4.51 9.75 -18.19
N THR A 22 5.55 10.51 -18.54
CA THR A 22 6.59 10.88 -17.58
C THR A 22 5.96 11.61 -16.39
N PRO A 23 6.14 11.15 -15.15
CA PRO A 23 5.52 11.76 -14.00
C PRO A 23 6.25 13.05 -13.61
N ARG A 24 5.49 14.00 -13.07
CA ARG A 24 6.07 15.07 -12.25
C ARG A 24 6.46 14.50 -10.89
N ILE A 25 7.68 14.73 -10.44
CA ILE A 25 8.17 14.21 -9.16
C ILE A 25 8.11 15.30 -8.11
N HIS A 26 7.37 15.04 -7.03
CA HIS A 26 7.32 15.87 -5.84
C HIS A 26 8.27 15.30 -4.79
N ARG A 27 9.28 16.08 -4.42
CA ARG A 27 10.19 15.75 -3.32
C ARG A 27 9.72 16.48 -2.07
N ILE A 28 9.15 15.73 -1.13
CA ILE A 28 8.51 16.28 0.05
C ILE A 28 9.34 16.01 1.29
N PRO A 29 9.81 17.05 1.99
CA PRO A 29 10.55 16.88 3.24
C PRO A 29 9.72 16.16 4.31
N ILE A 30 10.34 15.23 5.02
CA ILE A 30 9.76 14.48 6.14
C ILE A 30 10.59 14.65 7.42
N GLY A 31 10.93 15.89 7.71
CA GLY A 31 11.75 16.25 8.87
C GLY A 31 13.20 15.75 8.76
N GLU A 32 13.75 15.31 9.86
CA GLU A 32 15.12 14.76 9.97
C GLU A 32 15.35 13.49 9.17
N TYR A 33 14.27 12.80 8.76
CA TYR A 33 14.34 11.55 8.00
C TYR A 33 14.67 11.77 6.52
N GLY A 34 14.69 13.01 6.01
CA GLY A 34 14.98 13.33 4.63
C GLY A 34 13.74 13.70 3.83
N ALA A 35 13.45 13.01 2.72
CA ALA A 35 12.29 13.31 1.87
C ALA A 35 11.67 12.05 1.27
N MET A 36 10.34 12.08 1.11
CA MET A 36 9.59 11.11 0.30
C MET A 36 9.42 11.64 -1.12
N LEU A 37 9.38 10.73 -2.08
CA LEU A 37 9.09 11.05 -3.49
C LEU A 37 7.68 10.58 -3.85
N ILE A 38 6.92 11.48 -4.48
CA ILE A 38 5.58 11.19 -4.98
C ILE A 38 5.53 11.54 -6.46
N HIS A 39 5.11 10.57 -7.25
CA HIS A 39 5.10 10.61 -8.71
C HIS A 39 3.70 10.93 -9.21
N GLU A 40 3.52 12.14 -9.70
CA GLU A 40 2.25 12.62 -10.23
C GLU A 40 2.14 12.37 -11.73
N ASN A 41 1.03 11.79 -12.15
CA ASN A 41 0.59 11.75 -13.54
C ASN A 41 -0.76 12.43 -13.66
N VAL A 42 -0.91 13.20 -14.73
CA VAL A 42 -2.16 13.88 -15.10
C VAL A 42 -2.69 13.30 -16.41
N PRO A 43 -4.02 13.23 -16.60
CA PRO A 43 -4.59 12.87 -17.89
C PRO A 43 -4.27 13.95 -18.94
N GLU A 44 -4.35 13.60 -20.23
CA GLU A 44 -4.11 14.56 -21.35
C GLU A 44 -5.02 15.78 -21.25
N SER A 45 -6.26 15.59 -20.81
CA SER A 45 -7.20 16.66 -20.51
C SER A 45 -7.62 16.56 -19.04
N LEU A 46 -7.12 17.49 -18.23
CA LEU A 46 -7.43 17.56 -16.79
C LEU A 46 -8.60 18.53 -16.58
N ALA A 47 -9.73 18.00 -16.14
CA ALA A 47 -10.86 18.82 -15.70
C ALA A 47 -10.53 19.52 -14.39
N SER A 48 -11.14 20.70 -14.16
CA SER A 48 -10.89 21.48 -12.93
C SER A 48 -11.34 20.79 -11.63
N ASP A 49 -12.29 19.88 -11.75
CA ASP A 49 -12.86 19.03 -10.69
C ASP A 49 -12.37 17.58 -10.72
N ALA A 50 -11.31 17.30 -11.49
CA ALA A 50 -10.75 15.96 -11.60
C ALA A 50 -10.35 15.39 -10.24
N PRO A 51 -10.78 14.15 -9.89
CA PRO A 51 -10.41 13.54 -8.63
C PRO A 51 -8.91 13.38 -8.50
N SER A 52 -8.35 13.78 -7.35
CA SER A 52 -6.96 13.51 -6.98
C SER A 52 -6.88 12.19 -6.22
N VAL A 53 -6.09 11.24 -6.74
CA VAL A 53 -6.02 9.88 -6.22
C VAL A 53 -4.60 9.55 -5.76
N LEU A 54 -4.46 9.20 -4.47
CA LEU A 54 -3.23 8.66 -3.90
C LEU A 54 -3.19 7.14 -4.05
N LEU A 55 -2.04 6.60 -4.44
CA LEU A 55 -1.76 5.17 -4.45
C LEU A 55 -0.55 4.86 -3.56
N LEU A 56 -0.71 3.92 -2.61
CA LEU A 56 0.32 3.41 -1.72
C LEU A 56 0.64 1.96 -2.04
N HIS A 57 1.92 1.65 -2.26
CA HIS A 57 2.36 0.30 -2.62
C HIS A 57 2.62 -0.60 -1.40
N GLY A 58 2.71 -1.92 -1.63
CA GLY A 58 3.07 -2.92 -0.64
C GLY A 58 4.57 -3.09 -0.43
N LEU A 59 4.93 -3.92 0.55
CA LEU A 59 6.33 -4.24 0.88
C LEU A 59 7.08 -4.77 -0.34
N GLY A 60 8.30 -4.28 -0.54
CA GLY A 60 9.17 -4.69 -1.64
C GLY A 60 8.79 -4.15 -3.02
N SER A 61 7.79 -3.23 -3.10
CA SER A 61 7.36 -2.55 -4.32
C SER A 61 7.79 -1.07 -4.33
N SER A 62 7.28 -0.30 -5.27
CA SER A 62 7.47 1.15 -5.42
C SER A 62 6.36 1.75 -6.28
N HIS A 63 6.42 3.06 -6.55
CA HIS A 63 5.54 3.74 -7.52
C HIS A 63 5.53 3.07 -8.91
N ALA A 64 6.62 2.38 -9.29
CA ALA A 64 6.78 1.71 -10.58
C ALA A 64 6.32 0.23 -10.55
N GLY A 65 5.80 -0.26 -9.44
CA GLY A 65 5.26 -1.62 -9.35
C GLY A 65 4.16 -1.87 -10.39
N THR A 66 4.08 -3.09 -10.94
CA THR A 66 3.16 -3.45 -12.03
C THR A 66 1.71 -3.07 -11.73
N TYR A 67 1.21 -3.40 -10.53
CA TYR A 67 -0.17 -3.05 -10.15
C TYR A 67 -0.33 -1.54 -9.96
N MET A 68 0.70 -0.83 -9.47
CA MET A 68 0.69 0.62 -9.31
C MET A 68 0.54 1.33 -10.67
N THR A 69 1.30 0.89 -11.67
CA THR A 69 1.24 1.46 -13.02
C THR A 69 -0.06 1.12 -13.73
N ASN A 70 -0.59 -0.10 -13.57
CA ASN A 70 -1.85 -0.52 -14.18
C ASN A 70 -3.05 0.22 -13.58
N ILE A 71 -3.12 0.35 -12.25
CA ILE A 71 -4.16 1.12 -11.56
C ILE A 71 -4.09 2.59 -12.00
N ALA A 72 -2.88 3.17 -12.02
CA ALA A 72 -2.68 4.54 -12.46
C ALA A 72 -3.13 4.77 -13.91
N SER A 73 -2.79 3.87 -14.82
CA SER A 73 -3.26 3.93 -16.21
C SER A 73 -4.79 3.89 -16.30
N GLY A 74 -5.42 3.00 -15.53
CA GLY A 74 -6.88 2.91 -15.47
C GLY A 74 -7.56 4.16 -14.91
N LEU A 75 -6.93 4.83 -13.96
CA LEU A 75 -7.39 6.10 -13.35
C LEU A 75 -7.21 7.27 -14.33
N LEU A 76 -6.04 7.38 -14.98
CA LEU A 76 -5.79 8.40 -15.99
C LEU A 76 -6.79 8.32 -17.14
N ALA A 77 -7.08 7.11 -17.63
CA ALA A 77 -8.09 6.89 -18.66
C ALA A 77 -9.52 7.30 -18.21
N ARG A 78 -9.75 7.49 -16.92
CA ARG A 78 -11.01 7.97 -16.33
C ARG A 78 -10.97 9.42 -15.90
N GLY A 79 -9.95 10.16 -16.31
CA GLY A 79 -9.82 11.58 -16.02
C GLY A 79 -9.29 11.93 -14.63
N CYS A 80 -8.80 10.96 -13.85
CA CYS A 80 -8.27 11.23 -12.51
C CYS A 80 -6.81 11.74 -12.57
N ARG A 81 -6.46 12.63 -11.66
CA ARG A 81 -5.09 13.01 -11.35
C ARG A 81 -4.49 11.99 -10.36
N VAL A 82 -3.35 11.40 -10.66
CA VAL A 82 -2.84 10.24 -9.93
C VAL A 82 -1.49 10.53 -9.28
N PHE A 83 -1.39 10.26 -7.98
CA PHE A 83 -0.18 10.40 -7.18
C PHE A 83 0.25 9.03 -6.66
N ARG A 84 1.40 8.53 -7.11
CA ARG A 84 1.98 7.26 -6.68
C ARG A 84 3.13 7.53 -5.72
N ALA A 85 2.92 7.27 -4.44
CA ALA A 85 3.95 7.52 -3.43
C ALA A 85 4.95 6.35 -3.37
N ASP A 86 6.24 6.68 -3.27
CA ASP A 86 7.24 5.75 -2.74
C ASP A 86 7.24 5.87 -1.21
N LEU A 87 6.88 4.81 -0.52
CA LEU A 87 7.02 4.76 0.94
C LEU A 87 8.50 4.99 1.33
N PRO A 88 8.79 5.46 2.55
CA PRO A 88 10.16 5.70 2.97
C PRO A 88 11.08 4.54 2.61
N GLY A 89 12.25 4.83 2.06
CA GLY A 89 13.24 3.81 1.69
C GLY A 89 12.88 2.89 0.52
N ALA A 90 11.70 3.05 -0.11
CA ALA A 90 11.30 2.28 -1.28
C ALA A 90 11.61 3.02 -2.57
N GLY A 91 11.87 2.28 -3.66
CA GLY A 91 12.14 2.86 -4.96
C GLY A 91 13.18 3.99 -4.91
N PRO A 92 13.01 5.07 -5.68
CA PRO A 92 13.88 6.25 -5.64
C PRO A 92 13.91 6.99 -4.29
N SER A 93 12.87 6.86 -3.43
CA SER A 93 12.90 7.42 -2.07
C SER A 93 14.04 6.84 -1.23
N SER A 94 14.58 5.68 -1.57
CA SER A 94 15.77 5.10 -0.93
C SER A 94 17.01 6.00 -0.99
N GLN A 95 17.06 6.92 -1.95
CA GLN A 95 18.17 7.88 -2.12
C GLN A 95 17.92 9.19 -1.37
N THR A 96 16.72 9.42 -0.86
CA THR A 96 16.31 10.70 -0.26
C THR A 96 15.92 10.58 1.21
N THR A 97 15.77 9.38 1.74
CA THR A 97 15.53 9.10 3.16
C THR A 97 16.32 7.88 3.63
N HIS A 98 16.80 7.93 4.86
CA HIS A 98 17.49 6.80 5.49
C HIS A 98 16.54 5.78 6.15
N LEU A 99 15.24 6.07 6.22
CA LEU A 99 14.26 5.13 6.78
C LEU A 99 14.10 3.87 5.91
N PRO A 100 13.85 2.70 6.51
CA PRO A 100 13.41 1.52 5.79
C PRO A 100 11.96 1.69 5.30
N PRO A 101 11.52 0.92 4.29
CA PRO A 101 10.09 0.75 4.03
C PRO A 101 9.43 0.03 5.21
N HIS A 102 8.48 0.70 5.88
CA HIS A 102 7.85 0.14 7.09
C HIS A 102 6.37 0.52 7.23
N GLY A 103 5.59 -0.33 7.92
CA GLY A 103 4.14 -0.16 8.08
C GLY A 103 3.70 0.90 9.09
N ALA A 104 4.64 1.49 9.83
CA ALA A 104 4.36 2.51 10.83
C ALA A 104 4.53 3.96 10.31
N CYS A 105 4.73 4.15 8.99
CA CYS A 105 5.02 5.44 8.37
C CYS A 105 3.78 6.27 8.02
N PHE A 106 2.62 5.98 8.60
CA PHE A 106 1.35 6.64 8.28
C PHE A 106 1.41 8.17 8.44
N ASP A 107 2.11 8.66 9.47
CA ASP A 107 2.23 10.09 9.71
C ASP A 107 3.10 10.80 8.67
N LEU A 108 4.11 10.13 8.14
CA LEU A 108 4.92 10.66 7.04
C LEU A 108 4.09 10.78 5.75
N VAL A 109 3.18 9.82 5.49
CA VAL A 109 2.24 9.90 4.37
C VAL A 109 1.28 11.06 4.57
N ARG A 110 0.75 11.27 5.77
CA ARG A 110 -0.10 12.41 6.12
C ARG A 110 0.60 13.74 5.86
N ILE A 111 1.83 13.90 6.31
CA ILE A 111 2.65 15.10 6.06
C ILE A 111 2.79 15.36 4.55
N CYS A 112 3.02 14.31 3.76
CA CYS A 112 3.10 14.42 2.32
C CYS A 112 1.79 14.91 1.69
N LEU A 113 0.64 14.39 2.14
CA LEU A 113 -0.66 14.80 1.63
C LEU A 113 -0.99 16.25 2.01
N ASN A 114 -0.74 16.67 3.26
CA ASN A 114 -0.90 18.07 3.66
C ASN A 114 -0.06 19.00 2.78
N THR A 115 1.22 18.66 2.58
CA THR A 115 2.12 19.46 1.74
C THR A 115 1.61 19.55 0.29
N LEU A 116 1.16 18.43 -0.28
CA LEU A 116 0.59 18.42 -1.64
C LEU A 116 -0.72 19.19 -1.71
N SER A 117 -1.58 19.09 -0.70
CA SER A 117 -2.84 19.83 -0.64
C SER A 117 -2.60 21.33 -0.67
N HIS A 118 -1.66 21.81 0.12
CA HIS A 118 -1.26 23.22 0.11
C HIS A 118 -0.61 23.64 -1.21
N THR A 119 0.40 22.89 -1.68
CA THR A 119 1.21 23.31 -2.82
C THR A 119 0.54 23.11 -4.17
N GLN A 120 -0.43 22.20 -4.26
CA GLN A 120 -1.13 21.88 -5.51
C GLN A 120 -2.62 22.26 -5.47
N GLY A 121 -3.11 22.88 -4.37
CA GLY A 121 -4.50 23.31 -4.22
C GLY A 121 -5.50 22.15 -4.16
N ILE A 122 -5.09 20.98 -3.66
CA ILE A 122 -5.95 19.80 -3.59
C ILE A 122 -6.78 19.87 -2.31
N ARG A 123 -8.11 19.94 -2.45
CA ARG A 123 -9.04 20.04 -1.33
C ARG A 123 -9.51 18.69 -0.82
N SER A 124 -9.62 17.71 -1.71
CA SER A 124 -10.03 16.35 -1.34
C SER A 124 -9.21 15.29 -2.04
N TRP A 125 -9.06 14.16 -1.39
CA TRP A 125 -8.34 12.99 -1.87
C TRP A 125 -9.23 11.76 -1.92
N ARG A 126 -8.97 10.93 -2.92
CA ARG A 126 -9.31 9.52 -2.88
C ARG A 126 -8.01 8.74 -2.73
N ALA A 127 -8.03 7.64 -2.02
CA ALA A 127 -6.79 6.91 -1.77
C ALA A 127 -6.97 5.40 -1.92
N ALA A 128 -5.97 4.73 -2.47
CA ALA A 128 -5.87 3.28 -2.36
C ALA A 128 -4.51 2.86 -1.81
N GLY A 129 -4.55 1.88 -0.91
CA GLY A 129 -3.37 1.22 -0.38
C GLY A 129 -3.41 -0.29 -0.65
N ILE A 130 -2.28 -0.85 -1.04
CA ILE A 130 -2.15 -2.26 -1.37
C ILE A 130 -1.23 -2.93 -0.35
N SER A 131 -1.69 -4.03 0.27
CA SER A 131 -0.92 -4.77 1.27
C SER A 131 -0.41 -3.83 2.39
N LEU A 132 0.90 -3.71 2.61
CA LEU A 132 1.47 -2.79 3.61
C LEU A 132 0.96 -1.36 3.45
N GLY A 133 0.88 -0.85 2.21
CA GLY A 133 0.32 0.49 1.93
C GLY A 133 -1.16 0.60 2.31
N GLY A 134 -1.91 -0.51 2.25
CA GLY A 134 -3.29 -0.58 2.73
C GLY A 134 -3.40 -0.41 4.24
N ASN A 135 -2.52 -1.07 5.00
CA ASN A 135 -2.46 -0.90 6.45
C ASN A 135 -2.03 0.52 6.84
N VAL A 136 -1.03 1.08 6.15
CA VAL A 136 -0.58 2.48 6.35
C VAL A 136 -1.73 3.46 6.13
N LEU A 137 -2.53 3.28 5.06
CA LEU A 137 -3.69 4.11 4.76
C LEU A 137 -4.74 4.02 5.88
N LEU A 138 -5.13 2.79 6.27
CA LEU A 138 -6.12 2.59 7.33
C LEU A 138 -5.66 3.20 8.65
N LYS A 139 -4.38 3.01 9.02
CA LYS A 139 -3.81 3.58 10.23
C LYS A 139 -3.82 5.11 10.19
N MET A 140 -3.50 5.72 9.06
CA MET A 140 -3.52 7.18 8.87
C MET A 140 -4.92 7.75 9.10
N LEU A 141 -5.95 7.17 8.47
CA LEU A 141 -7.34 7.61 8.62
C LEU A 141 -7.82 7.46 10.05
N ALA A 142 -7.60 6.30 10.66
CA ALA A 142 -8.01 6.04 12.03
C ALA A 142 -7.32 6.94 13.05
N ARG A 143 -6.02 7.22 12.88
CA ARG A 143 -5.27 8.10 13.80
C ARG A 143 -5.70 9.56 13.69
N HIS A 144 -6.06 10.03 12.48
CA HIS A 144 -6.69 11.34 12.33
C HIS A 144 -8.02 11.43 13.09
N ALA A 145 -8.91 10.45 12.89
CA ALA A 145 -10.21 10.43 13.56
C ALA A 145 -10.11 10.33 15.09
N ILE A 146 -9.09 9.63 15.62
CA ILE A 146 -8.83 9.51 17.08
C ILE A 146 -8.31 10.82 17.67
N ASP A 147 -7.37 11.46 17.00
CA ASP A 147 -6.71 12.69 17.48
C ASP A 147 -6.39 13.64 16.32
N PRO A 148 -7.38 14.40 15.85
CA PRO A 148 -7.22 15.34 14.74
C PRO A 148 -6.27 16.50 15.06
N THR A 149 -6.03 16.77 16.33
CA THR A 149 -5.09 17.81 16.77
C THR A 149 -3.64 17.35 16.56
N LYS A 150 -3.36 16.10 16.90
CA LYS A 150 -2.02 15.51 16.73
C LYS A 150 -1.74 15.12 15.28
N TYR A 151 -2.76 14.63 14.57
CA TYR A 151 -2.67 14.16 13.18
C TYR A 151 -3.61 14.93 12.26
N PRO A 152 -3.45 16.26 12.11
CA PRO A 152 -4.37 17.09 11.34
C PRO A 152 -4.33 16.75 9.85
N PHE A 153 -5.51 16.76 9.21
CA PHE A 153 -5.66 16.81 7.76
C PHE A 153 -6.00 18.23 7.34
N ASP A 154 -5.28 18.76 6.36
CA ASP A 154 -5.59 20.04 5.71
C ASP A 154 -6.38 19.82 4.42
N PHE A 155 -7.07 18.68 4.33
CA PHE A 155 -7.83 18.20 3.19
C PHE A 155 -8.94 17.25 3.66
N GLU A 156 -9.87 16.96 2.77
CA GLU A 156 -10.90 15.93 2.96
C GLU A 156 -10.48 14.61 2.30
N VAL A 157 -11.03 13.49 2.77
CA VAL A 157 -10.91 12.19 2.12
C VAL A 157 -12.30 11.72 1.69
N ASP A 158 -12.56 11.75 0.37
CA ASP A 158 -13.86 11.35 -0.18
C ASP A 158 -14.08 9.83 -0.08
N TYR A 159 -13.00 9.06 -0.27
CA TYR A 159 -13.07 7.60 -0.28
C TYR A 159 -11.71 6.95 -0.14
N ALA A 160 -11.66 5.85 0.61
CA ALA A 160 -10.48 5.02 0.79
C ALA A 160 -10.74 3.56 0.40
N LEU A 161 -9.76 2.94 -0.27
CA LEU A 161 -9.79 1.52 -0.63
C LEU A 161 -8.50 0.85 -0.16
N SER A 162 -8.61 -0.13 0.72
CA SER A 162 -7.48 -0.91 1.21
C SER A 162 -7.58 -2.35 0.72
N VAL A 163 -6.54 -2.84 0.06
CA VAL A 163 -6.52 -4.18 -0.54
C VAL A 163 -5.52 -5.07 0.17
N ALA A 164 -5.99 -6.20 0.71
CA ALA A 164 -5.21 -7.19 1.44
C ALA A 164 -4.28 -6.57 2.52
N PRO A 165 -4.77 -5.66 3.40
CA PRO A 165 -3.93 -5.01 4.39
C PRO A 165 -3.54 -5.94 5.53
N PRO A 166 -2.26 -5.99 5.96
CA PRO A 166 -1.84 -6.69 7.17
C PRO A 166 -2.23 -5.87 8.41
N ILE A 167 -3.55 -5.83 8.73
CA ILE A 167 -4.09 -5.03 9.85
C ILE A 167 -3.52 -5.44 11.22
N ASP A 168 -3.12 -6.70 11.38
CA ASP A 168 -2.30 -7.22 12.48
C ASP A 168 -0.96 -7.66 11.89
N MET A 169 0.03 -6.78 11.98
CA MET A 169 1.35 -6.98 11.35
C MET A 169 2.11 -8.15 12.00
N LYS A 170 1.95 -8.35 13.31
CA LYS A 170 2.59 -9.44 14.04
C LYS A 170 2.08 -10.78 13.53
N GLU A 171 0.76 -10.96 13.51
CA GLU A 171 0.16 -12.22 13.08
C GLU A 171 0.41 -12.50 11.60
N CYS A 172 0.39 -11.48 10.74
CA CYS A 172 0.77 -11.64 9.33
C CYS A 172 2.23 -12.09 9.17
N CYS A 173 3.15 -11.51 9.95
CA CYS A 173 4.55 -11.93 9.98
C CYS A 173 4.70 -13.40 10.41
N GLU A 174 4.06 -13.77 11.51
CA GLU A 174 4.06 -15.16 11.99
C GLU A 174 3.42 -16.13 10.99
N ASN A 175 2.35 -15.72 10.30
CA ASN A 175 1.66 -16.55 9.31
C ASN A 175 2.58 -16.94 8.14
N VAL A 176 3.36 -16.00 7.59
CA VAL A 176 4.26 -16.30 6.46
C VAL A 176 5.51 -17.10 6.86
N GLU A 177 5.80 -17.18 8.15
CA GLU A 177 6.91 -17.97 8.69
C GLU A 177 6.54 -19.44 8.96
N ARG A 178 5.28 -19.85 8.74
CA ARG A 178 4.78 -21.22 9.03
C ARG A 178 4.69 -22.08 7.77
N GLY A 179 5.16 -23.33 7.87
CA GLY A 179 4.99 -24.37 6.84
C GLY A 179 5.48 -23.93 5.46
N ILE A 180 4.71 -24.26 4.42
CA ILE A 180 5.02 -23.93 3.02
C ILE A 180 5.06 -22.42 2.74
N LYS A 181 4.40 -21.61 3.58
CA LYS A 181 4.40 -20.15 3.45
C LYS A 181 5.78 -19.54 3.67
N ARG A 182 6.75 -20.28 4.24
CA ARG A 182 8.16 -19.86 4.35
C ARG A 182 8.81 -19.55 2.99
N LEU A 183 8.23 -20.00 1.88
CA LEU A 183 8.64 -19.58 0.54
C LEU A 183 8.43 -18.08 0.32
N TYR A 184 7.34 -17.51 0.87
CA TYR A 184 7.11 -16.05 0.83
C TYR A 184 8.11 -15.31 1.72
N THR A 185 8.43 -15.88 2.90
CA THR A 185 9.50 -15.33 3.76
C THR A 185 10.82 -15.22 2.99
N HIS A 186 11.25 -16.28 2.30
CA HIS A 186 12.47 -16.26 1.50
C HIS A 186 12.43 -15.23 0.36
N TYR A 187 11.28 -15.12 -0.30
CA TYR A 187 11.07 -14.11 -1.35
C TYR A 187 11.20 -12.69 -0.79
N PHE A 188 10.51 -12.37 0.32
CA PHE A 188 10.59 -11.04 0.94
C PHE A 188 11.98 -10.74 1.48
N ILE A 189 12.61 -11.68 2.20
CA ILE A 189 13.96 -11.51 2.74
C ILE A 189 14.97 -11.24 1.63
N ARG A 190 14.84 -11.90 0.47
CA ARG A 190 15.71 -11.62 -0.68
C ARG A 190 15.60 -10.17 -1.15
N ILE A 191 14.36 -9.65 -1.25
CA ILE A 191 14.10 -8.25 -1.66
C ILE A 191 14.62 -7.29 -0.59
N LEU A 192 14.26 -7.51 0.67
CA LEU A 192 14.67 -6.67 1.80
C LEU A 192 16.18 -6.62 1.95
N LYS A 193 16.88 -7.76 1.77
CA LYS A 193 18.34 -7.82 1.80
C LYS A 193 18.98 -7.04 0.66
N MET A 194 18.37 -7.07 -0.53
CA MET A 194 18.85 -6.27 -1.66
C MET A 194 18.68 -4.77 -1.38
N GLN A 195 17.51 -4.36 -0.90
CA GLN A 195 17.24 -2.98 -0.50
C GLN A 195 18.16 -2.51 0.63
N ALA A 196 18.36 -3.33 1.66
CA ALA A 196 19.25 -3.03 2.77
C ALA A 196 20.70 -2.78 2.31
N ARG A 197 21.20 -3.60 1.39
CA ARG A 197 22.55 -3.39 0.81
C ARG A 197 22.64 -2.09 0.01
N GLN A 198 21.61 -1.78 -0.77
CA GLN A 198 21.53 -0.52 -1.52
C GLN A 198 21.50 0.67 -0.56
N GLN A 199 20.71 0.64 0.49
CA GLN A 199 20.63 1.68 1.51
C GLN A 199 21.98 1.86 2.22
N ALA A 200 22.67 0.77 2.58
CA ALA A 200 23.96 0.83 3.24
C ALA A 200 25.08 1.44 2.37
N SER A 201 24.95 1.40 1.05
CA SER A 201 25.89 2.08 0.16
C SER A 201 25.76 3.61 0.23
N ILE A 202 24.59 4.11 0.65
CA ILE A 202 24.27 5.54 0.70
C ILE A 202 24.33 6.07 2.14
N TRP A 203 23.70 5.36 3.08
CA TRP A 203 23.43 5.85 4.43
C TRP A 203 24.32 5.21 5.51
N PRO A 204 25.08 5.97 6.30
CA PRO A 204 25.93 5.42 7.36
C PRO A 204 25.15 4.62 8.42
N GLN A 205 23.95 5.08 8.80
CA GLN A 205 23.06 4.42 9.79
C GLN A 205 22.77 2.97 9.41
N TRP A 206 22.57 2.70 8.12
CA TRP A 206 22.35 1.35 7.63
C TRP A 206 23.57 0.45 7.76
N ARG A 207 24.78 1.00 7.55
CA ARG A 207 26.04 0.24 7.71
C ARG A 207 26.24 -0.23 9.14
N GLU A 208 25.86 0.60 10.10
CA GLU A 208 25.95 0.26 11.53
C GLU A 208 24.95 -0.86 11.89
N VAL A 209 23.69 -0.68 11.54
CA VAL A 209 22.63 -1.66 11.83
C VAL A 209 22.91 -3.00 11.14
N LEU A 210 23.45 -2.99 9.91
CA LEU A 210 23.73 -4.21 9.16
C LEU A 210 24.86 -5.08 9.73
N ARG A 211 25.67 -4.59 10.68
CA ARG A 211 26.67 -5.41 11.39
C ARG A 211 26.03 -6.54 12.19
N ASN A 212 24.82 -6.30 12.71
CA ASN A 212 24.06 -7.24 13.54
C ASN A 212 22.82 -7.79 12.83
N ALA A 213 22.72 -7.63 11.51
CA ALA A 213 21.53 -7.98 10.73
C ALA A 213 21.26 -9.49 10.72
N ASP A 214 20.02 -9.86 11.01
CA ASP A 214 19.55 -11.23 10.96
C ASP A 214 18.50 -11.38 9.85
N TYR A 215 18.85 -12.11 8.79
CA TYR A 215 18.02 -12.32 7.60
C TYR A 215 17.29 -13.68 7.59
N ARG A 216 17.23 -14.39 8.72
CA ARG A 216 16.63 -15.73 8.78
C ARG A 216 15.12 -15.71 8.59
N THR A 217 14.46 -14.69 9.15
CA THR A 217 13.00 -14.50 9.06
C THR A 217 12.67 -13.01 8.93
N ILE A 218 11.41 -12.68 8.56
CA ILE A 218 10.93 -11.29 8.50
C ILE A 218 10.98 -10.67 9.90
N ARG A 219 10.52 -11.41 10.93
CA ARG A 219 10.58 -10.93 12.30
C ARG A 219 12.00 -10.59 12.75
N ARG A 220 12.99 -11.44 12.39
CA ARG A 220 14.40 -11.16 12.71
C ARG A 220 14.95 -9.96 11.96
N PHE A 221 14.57 -9.81 10.71
CA PHE A 221 14.90 -8.62 9.93
C PHE A 221 14.31 -7.35 10.58
N ASP A 222 13.04 -7.41 10.98
CA ASP A 222 12.38 -6.27 11.62
C ASP A 222 12.99 -5.97 12.99
N GLU A 223 13.35 -6.98 13.78
CA GLU A 223 14.02 -6.80 15.07
C GLU A 223 15.40 -6.14 14.94
N THR A 224 16.19 -6.57 13.94
CA THR A 224 17.58 -6.14 13.83
C THR A 224 17.81 -4.96 12.89
N ILE A 225 16.84 -4.63 12.03
CA ILE A 225 16.98 -3.60 11.00
C ILE A 225 15.83 -2.60 11.02
N THR A 226 14.57 -3.08 10.76
CA THR A 226 13.45 -2.17 10.55
C THR A 226 13.14 -1.37 11.81
N ALA A 227 13.00 -2.04 12.96
CA ALA A 227 12.64 -1.40 14.22
C ALA A 227 13.71 -0.37 14.66
N PRO A 228 15.02 -0.70 14.73
CA PRO A 228 16.04 0.27 15.10
C PRO A 228 16.10 1.49 14.18
N LEU A 229 16.03 1.29 12.85
CA LEU A 229 16.11 2.38 11.88
C LEU A 229 14.85 3.26 11.88
N ALA A 230 13.70 2.69 12.23
CA ALA A 230 12.45 3.41 12.35
C ALA A 230 12.19 3.96 13.78
N GLY A 231 13.17 3.85 14.70
CA GLY A 231 13.10 4.41 16.04
C GLY A 231 12.28 3.58 17.05
N PHE A 232 12.06 2.29 16.79
CA PHE A 232 11.34 1.40 17.71
C PHE A 232 12.32 0.54 18.53
N PRO A 233 12.01 0.27 19.82
CA PRO A 233 12.88 -0.53 20.69
C PRO A 233 12.89 -2.03 20.33
N SER A 234 11.89 -2.52 19.59
CA SER A 234 11.77 -3.90 19.18
C SER A 234 10.80 -4.08 18.01
N ALA A 235 10.83 -5.24 17.36
CA ALA A 235 9.83 -5.60 16.34
C ALA A 235 8.41 -5.65 16.92
N ASP A 236 8.21 -6.09 18.17
CA ASP A 236 6.88 -6.11 18.80
C ASP A 236 6.33 -4.69 18.99
N ALA A 237 7.15 -3.74 19.44
CA ALA A 237 6.76 -2.34 19.56
C ALA A 237 6.42 -1.73 18.17
N TYR A 238 7.21 -2.06 17.16
CA TYR A 238 6.96 -1.67 15.77
C TYR A 238 5.63 -2.23 15.26
N TYR A 239 5.37 -3.53 15.45
CA TYR A 239 4.13 -4.16 15.02
C TYR A 239 2.91 -3.60 15.75
N GLN A 240 3.00 -3.42 17.06
CA GLN A 240 1.92 -2.84 17.86
C GLN A 240 1.57 -1.41 17.39
N PHE A 241 2.59 -0.58 17.16
CA PHE A 241 2.37 0.79 16.70
C PHE A 241 1.84 0.83 15.25
N GLY A 242 2.38 -0.01 14.36
CA GLY A 242 2.05 0.00 12.94
C GLY A 242 0.74 -0.69 12.58
N SER A 243 0.26 -1.66 13.37
CA SER A 243 -1.00 -2.37 13.14
C SER A 243 -2.21 -1.45 13.26
N SER A 244 -3.17 -1.62 12.35
CA SER A 244 -4.39 -0.80 12.33
C SER A 244 -5.61 -1.48 12.99
N ILE A 245 -5.52 -2.76 13.33
CA ILE A 245 -6.66 -3.60 13.75
C ILE A 245 -7.49 -2.97 14.89
N ASP A 246 -6.86 -2.43 15.92
CA ASP A 246 -7.55 -1.85 17.08
C ASP A 246 -8.15 -0.46 16.80
N ASP A 247 -7.68 0.20 15.75
CA ASP A 247 -8.04 1.57 15.40
C ASP A 247 -9.16 1.64 14.34
N LEU A 248 -9.46 0.54 13.61
CA LEU A 248 -10.41 0.52 12.48
C LEU A 248 -11.81 1.02 12.83
N LYS A 249 -12.25 0.80 14.07
CA LYS A 249 -13.56 1.25 14.58
C LYS A 249 -13.73 2.77 14.60
N ASN A 250 -12.63 3.52 14.50
CA ASN A 250 -12.63 4.98 14.57
C ASN A 250 -12.59 5.64 13.19
N ILE A 251 -12.43 4.90 12.10
CA ILE A 251 -12.42 5.48 10.75
C ILE A 251 -13.77 6.10 10.46
N ASP A 252 -13.80 7.39 10.14
CA ASP A 252 -15.00 8.19 9.93
C ASP A 252 -15.27 8.52 8.45
N VAL A 253 -14.36 8.12 7.54
CA VAL A 253 -14.50 8.33 6.10
C VAL A 253 -14.98 7.06 5.39
N PRO A 254 -15.72 7.18 4.25
CA PRO A 254 -16.14 6.03 3.47
C PRO A 254 -14.94 5.15 3.06
N THR A 255 -14.87 3.94 3.60
CA THR A 255 -13.73 3.04 3.40
C THR A 255 -14.19 1.65 2.97
N THR A 256 -13.54 1.08 1.97
CA THR A 256 -13.69 -0.34 1.62
C THR A 256 -12.38 -1.08 1.88
N ILE A 257 -12.48 -2.22 2.56
CA ILE A 257 -11.37 -3.16 2.74
C ILE A 257 -11.69 -4.39 1.91
N LEU A 258 -10.84 -4.70 0.93
CA LEU A 258 -10.95 -5.88 0.06
C LEU A 258 -9.95 -6.93 0.50
N ILE A 259 -10.42 -8.12 0.82
CA ILE A 259 -9.58 -9.26 1.22
C ILE A 259 -9.95 -10.52 0.43
N ASP A 260 -9.08 -11.51 0.47
CA ASP A 260 -9.35 -12.85 -0.06
C ASP A 260 -9.24 -13.90 1.06
N GLU A 261 -10.25 -14.80 1.13
CA GLU A 261 -10.30 -15.86 2.14
C GLU A 261 -9.12 -16.85 2.08
N HIS A 262 -8.49 -16.94 0.91
CA HIS A 262 -7.37 -17.83 0.66
C HIS A 262 -6.04 -17.09 0.45
N ASP A 263 -5.93 -15.85 0.97
CA ASP A 263 -4.69 -15.10 0.94
C ASP A 263 -3.62 -15.83 1.78
N PRO A 264 -2.49 -16.25 1.16
CA PRO A 264 -1.46 -16.98 1.88
C PRO A 264 -0.60 -16.09 2.79
N ILE A 265 -0.63 -14.77 2.61
CA ILE A 265 0.20 -13.80 3.31
C ILE A 265 -0.58 -13.15 4.45
N VAL A 266 -1.75 -12.58 4.14
CA VAL A 266 -2.63 -11.92 5.11
C VAL A 266 -3.77 -12.86 5.47
N PRO A 267 -3.79 -13.50 6.65
CA PRO A 267 -4.80 -14.47 6.99
C PRO A 267 -6.16 -13.81 7.22
N ALA A 268 -7.21 -14.34 6.56
CA ALA A 268 -8.54 -13.74 6.59
C ALA A 268 -9.16 -13.65 8.00
N HIS A 269 -8.80 -14.57 8.90
CA HIS A 269 -9.35 -14.61 10.26
C HIS A 269 -8.95 -13.42 11.15
N ILE A 270 -7.90 -12.65 10.79
CA ILE A 270 -7.59 -11.41 11.54
C ILE A 270 -8.70 -10.38 11.42
N PHE A 271 -9.45 -10.41 10.31
CA PHE A 271 -10.58 -9.52 10.08
C PHE A 271 -11.84 -9.94 10.85
N ASP A 272 -11.93 -11.19 11.34
CA ASP A 272 -13.04 -11.64 12.17
C ASP A 272 -12.97 -11.09 13.59
N ARG A 273 -11.77 -10.68 14.03
CA ARG A 273 -11.52 -10.07 15.35
C ARG A 273 -11.61 -8.54 15.30
N ALA A 274 -11.54 -7.96 14.11
CA ALA A 274 -11.54 -6.50 13.94
C ALA A 274 -12.94 -5.93 14.15
N VAL A 275 -13.01 -4.78 14.82
CA VAL A 275 -14.22 -3.99 14.93
C VAL A 275 -14.14 -2.89 13.89
N PHE A 276 -15.11 -2.83 12.99
CA PHE A 276 -15.17 -1.82 11.94
C PHE A 276 -16.12 -0.69 12.32
N SER A 277 -15.83 0.51 11.82
CA SER A 277 -16.75 1.65 11.92
C SER A 277 -17.95 1.47 10.97
N ALA A 278 -19.00 2.28 11.16
CA ALA A 278 -20.16 2.28 10.28
C ALA A 278 -19.84 2.71 8.84
N THR A 279 -18.76 3.48 8.64
CA THR A 279 -18.30 3.94 7.31
C THR A 279 -17.40 2.92 6.61
N THR A 280 -16.98 1.85 7.29
CA THR A 280 -16.06 0.85 6.76
C THR A 280 -16.79 -0.41 6.31
N ARG A 281 -16.64 -0.77 5.04
CA ARG A 281 -17.17 -1.99 4.43
C ARG A 281 -16.06 -3.01 4.17
N LEU A 282 -16.19 -4.22 4.75
CA LEU A 282 -15.34 -5.37 4.45
C LEU A 282 -15.92 -6.17 3.26
N VAL A 283 -15.13 -6.35 2.21
CA VAL A 283 -15.47 -7.17 1.04
C VAL A 283 -14.54 -8.37 1.00
N ARG A 284 -15.12 -9.58 1.01
CA ARG A 284 -14.41 -10.86 0.99
C ARG A 284 -14.55 -11.54 -0.36
N THR A 285 -13.45 -11.99 -0.91
CA THR A 285 -13.39 -12.81 -2.13
C THR A 285 -12.84 -14.20 -1.82
N GLN A 286 -13.02 -15.15 -2.73
CA GLN A 286 -12.61 -16.55 -2.49
C GLN A 286 -11.45 -17.02 -3.38
N HIS A 287 -11.04 -16.25 -4.36
CA HIS A 287 -10.10 -16.72 -5.39
C HIS A 287 -9.12 -15.65 -5.88
N GLY A 288 -8.76 -14.68 -5.05
CA GLY A 288 -7.85 -13.59 -5.39
C GLY A 288 -6.39 -13.84 -5.01
N GLY A 289 -6.16 -14.61 -3.95
CA GLY A 289 -4.84 -14.70 -3.31
C GLY A 289 -4.36 -13.35 -2.79
N HIS A 290 -3.04 -13.19 -2.59
CA HIS A 290 -2.49 -11.92 -2.18
C HIS A 290 -2.29 -10.99 -3.38
N VAL A 291 -3.22 -10.01 -3.56
CA VAL A 291 -3.17 -8.97 -4.62
C VAL A 291 -3.12 -9.56 -6.05
N GLY A 292 -3.45 -10.82 -6.21
CA GLY A 292 -3.42 -11.52 -7.50
C GLY A 292 -4.61 -11.18 -8.38
N TYR A 293 -5.76 -11.69 -8.00
CA TYR A 293 -7.05 -11.46 -8.64
C TYR A 293 -7.02 -11.61 -10.17
N LEU A 294 -6.33 -12.68 -10.65
CA LEU A 294 -6.31 -12.99 -12.07
C LEU A 294 -7.66 -13.53 -12.52
N HIS A 295 -8.22 -12.88 -13.49
CA HIS A 295 -9.48 -13.25 -14.14
C HIS A 295 -9.25 -13.52 -15.62
N ARG A 296 -9.96 -14.50 -16.19
CA ARG A 296 -9.94 -14.80 -17.62
C ARG A 296 -11.18 -14.20 -18.26
N LEU A 297 -10.99 -13.21 -19.11
CA LEU A 297 -12.09 -12.66 -19.90
C LEU A 297 -12.51 -13.68 -20.96
N PRO A 298 -13.83 -13.94 -21.17
CA PRO A 298 -14.28 -14.67 -22.34
C PRO A 298 -13.90 -13.90 -23.61
N ILE A 299 -13.57 -14.62 -24.68
CA ILE A 299 -13.45 -14.01 -26.01
C ILE A 299 -14.86 -13.74 -26.53
N SER A 300 -15.09 -12.57 -27.11
CA SER A 300 -16.36 -12.14 -27.71
C SER A 300 -16.89 -13.10 -28.78
N ASP A 301 -16.09 -13.98 -29.34
CA ASP A 301 -16.42 -14.84 -30.49
C ASP A 301 -16.54 -16.33 -30.11
N GLY A 302 -16.74 -16.68 -28.84
CA GLY A 302 -16.96 -18.08 -28.41
C GLY A 302 -15.76 -19.01 -28.52
N LYS A 303 -14.56 -18.52 -28.89
CA LYS A 303 -13.33 -19.34 -28.97
C LYS A 303 -12.71 -19.56 -27.59
N ALA A 304 -12.30 -20.78 -27.29
CA ALA A 304 -11.55 -21.12 -26.07
C ALA A 304 -10.18 -20.44 -26.11
N GLY A 305 -9.94 -19.41 -25.29
CA GLY A 305 -8.65 -18.72 -25.26
C GLY A 305 -8.71 -17.28 -24.75
N GLY A 306 -9.53 -16.96 -23.73
CA GLY A 306 -9.63 -15.60 -23.19
C GLY A 306 -8.31 -15.04 -22.63
N ARG A 307 -8.14 -13.73 -22.76
CA ARG A 307 -6.97 -12.99 -22.22
C ARG A 307 -7.04 -12.94 -20.69
N TRP A 308 -5.94 -13.23 -20.03
CA TRP A 308 -5.80 -13.02 -18.59
C TRP A 308 -5.77 -11.51 -18.28
N GLN A 309 -6.51 -11.12 -17.26
CA GLN A 309 -6.58 -9.75 -16.78
C GLN A 309 -6.43 -9.72 -15.26
N ARG A 310 -5.77 -8.68 -14.76
CA ARG A 310 -5.72 -8.39 -13.33
C ARG A 310 -7.00 -7.65 -12.95
N TRP A 311 -7.98 -8.40 -12.45
CA TRP A 311 -9.31 -7.88 -12.09
C TRP A 311 -9.22 -6.77 -11.04
N ALA A 312 -8.37 -6.94 -10.02
CA ALA A 312 -8.23 -5.96 -8.94
C ALA A 312 -7.74 -4.61 -9.48
N ASP A 313 -6.75 -4.57 -10.39
CA ASP A 313 -6.20 -3.32 -10.91
C ASP A 313 -7.31 -2.46 -11.55
N ASN A 314 -8.16 -3.09 -12.38
CA ASN A 314 -9.29 -2.40 -13.02
C ASN A 314 -10.41 -2.04 -12.05
N THR A 315 -10.71 -2.91 -11.09
CA THR A 315 -11.75 -2.67 -10.08
C THR A 315 -11.36 -1.52 -9.18
N ILE A 316 -10.11 -1.48 -8.70
CA ILE A 316 -9.59 -0.37 -7.90
C ILE A 316 -9.72 0.95 -8.67
N ALA A 317 -9.25 0.98 -9.93
CA ALA A 317 -9.35 2.18 -10.76
C ALA A 317 -10.81 2.63 -11.00
N ALA A 318 -11.71 1.68 -11.24
CA ALA A 318 -13.14 1.96 -11.45
C ALA A 318 -13.80 2.49 -10.17
N GLU A 319 -13.52 1.87 -9.01
CA GLU A 319 -14.08 2.31 -7.73
C GLU A 319 -13.62 3.73 -7.36
N LEU A 320 -12.34 4.01 -7.48
CA LEU A 320 -11.77 5.31 -7.14
C LEU A 320 -12.20 6.44 -8.10
N ALA A 321 -12.56 6.09 -9.34
CA ALA A 321 -13.02 7.07 -10.34
C ALA A 321 -14.53 7.36 -10.27
N LYS A 322 -15.32 6.65 -9.46
CA LYS A 322 -16.79 6.85 -9.39
C LYS A 322 -17.12 8.28 -8.95
N PRO A 323 -18.06 8.95 -9.61
CA PRO A 323 -18.55 10.24 -9.13
C PRO A 323 -19.32 10.08 -7.80
N ASN A 324 -19.29 11.12 -6.96
CA ASN A 324 -20.16 11.31 -5.78
C ASN A 324 -20.11 10.24 -4.68
N TRP A 325 -18.90 9.93 -4.15
CA TRP A 325 -18.81 9.14 -2.93
C TRP A 325 -19.42 9.87 -1.72
N SER A 326 -19.35 11.21 -1.64
CA SER A 326 -19.91 12.04 -0.57
C SER A 326 -21.44 12.00 -0.44
N GLN A 327 -22.16 11.49 -1.45
CA GLN A 327 -23.64 11.44 -1.45
C GLN A 327 -24.24 10.07 -1.09
N ARG A 328 -23.40 9.06 -0.75
CA ARG A 328 -23.87 7.69 -0.45
C ARG A 328 -23.97 7.35 1.03
N SER A 329 -23.81 8.33 1.91
CA SER A 329 -24.03 8.22 3.37
C SER A 329 -25.48 8.56 3.67
N GLY A 330 -26.39 7.73 3.20
CA GLY A 330 -27.82 7.83 3.47
C GLY A 330 -28.41 6.42 3.53
#